data_be4672bf0b6a9d50fb0521f1eefe4e52
#
_entry.id   be4672bf0b6a9d50fb0521f1eefe4e52
#
_cell.length_a   1.000
_cell.length_b   1.000
_cell.length_c   1.000
_cell.angle_alpha   90.00
_cell.angle_beta   90.00
_cell.angle_gamma   90.00
#
_symmetry.space_group_name_H-M   'P 1'
#
loop_
_entity.id
_entity.type
_entity.pdbx_description
1 polymer ?
#
loop_
_entity_poly.entity_id
_entity_poly.type
_entity_poly.pdbx_seq_one_letter_code
_entity_poly.pdbx_strand_id
1 'polypeptide(L)'
;WEALLHRCLGIGADYIATGHYGNIEKLPNGRFAVTKSASLNKDQSYVLYNLTQEELSHTLFPISTMEKDEVRKIAERAGLPVAHKKDSQDICFIKDGDYASFIEEQTGVKSGPGDFVDSKGNVLGRHAGIIHYTVGQRKGLGIAFGEPRYVIRLDVPKNQVVLGTLDELMTKEVLFDDINYMSVSDINEPVKVTGKVRYSAKDVPCTLYPAKDGVMKAVFE
;
A
#
# COMPACT_ATOMS: atom_id res chain seq x y z
N TRP A 1 6.70 0.17 -12.84
CA TRP A 1 7.91 0.97 -13.08
C TRP A 1 8.82 0.32 -14.11
N GLU A 2 9.22 -0.91 -13.92
CA GLU A 2 10.14 -1.66 -14.77
C GLU A 2 9.82 -1.54 -16.27
N ALA A 3 8.60 -1.90 -16.69
CA ALA A 3 8.20 -1.85 -18.09
C ALA A 3 8.26 -0.43 -18.70
N LEU A 4 7.96 0.61 -17.88
CA LEU A 4 8.05 2.00 -18.31
C LEU A 4 9.51 2.42 -18.45
N LEU A 5 10.36 2.08 -17.48
CA LEU A 5 11.78 2.39 -17.51
C LEU A 5 12.47 1.77 -18.72
N HIS A 6 12.29 0.46 -18.95
CA HIS A 6 12.87 -0.22 -20.10
C HIS A 6 12.46 0.43 -21.44
N ARG A 7 11.19 0.84 -21.54
CA ARG A 7 10.70 1.52 -22.74
C ARG A 7 11.31 2.90 -22.94
N CYS A 8 11.46 3.68 -21.87
CA CYS A 8 12.09 4.99 -21.90
C CYS A 8 13.58 4.90 -22.27
N LEU A 9 14.32 3.99 -21.65
CA LEU A 9 15.71 3.75 -21.99
C LEU A 9 15.88 3.28 -23.45
N GLY A 10 14.95 2.41 -23.94
CA GLY A 10 14.95 1.92 -25.33
C GLY A 10 14.73 3.00 -26.39
N ILE A 11 14.14 4.14 -26.05
CA ILE A 11 13.98 5.30 -26.95
C ILE A 11 15.04 6.39 -26.70
N GLY A 12 16.06 6.11 -25.86
CA GLY A 12 17.16 7.02 -25.58
C GLY A 12 16.90 8.06 -24.49
N ALA A 13 15.87 7.88 -23.67
CA ALA A 13 15.65 8.72 -22.48
C ALA A 13 16.50 8.21 -21.29
N ASP A 14 17.08 9.12 -20.51
CA ASP A 14 17.89 8.77 -19.35
C ASP A 14 17.07 8.61 -18.08
N TYR A 15 15.90 9.27 -18.00
CA TYR A 15 15.06 9.33 -16.82
C TYR A 15 13.58 9.21 -17.16
N ILE A 16 12.81 8.66 -16.21
CA ILE A 16 11.38 8.83 -16.13
C ILE A 16 11.04 9.88 -15.07
N ALA A 17 10.12 10.77 -15.37
CA ALA A 17 9.63 11.78 -14.42
C ALA A 17 8.14 11.58 -14.17
N THR A 18 7.73 11.60 -12.90
CA THR A 18 6.34 11.43 -12.51
C THR A 18 5.91 12.45 -11.46
N GLY A 19 4.59 12.67 -11.36
CA GLY A 19 3.97 13.59 -10.41
C GLY A 19 3.73 12.99 -9.01
N HIS A 20 4.52 12.01 -8.57
CA HIS A 20 4.40 11.48 -7.22
C HIS A 20 4.94 12.44 -6.18
N TYR A 21 4.25 12.51 -5.04
CA TYR A 21 4.69 13.21 -3.83
C TYR A 21 5.58 12.27 -3.00
N GLY A 22 6.80 12.14 -3.38
CA GLY A 22 7.89 11.44 -2.72
C GLY A 22 9.19 12.12 -3.12
N ASN A 23 10.27 11.87 -2.43
CA ASN A 23 11.59 12.37 -2.82
C ASN A 23 12.55 11.20 -2.98
N ILE A 24 13.56 11.33 -3.84
CA ILE A 24 14.63 10.36 -4.02
C ILE A 24 15.93 11.02 -3.61
N GLU A 25 16.64 10.38 -2.70
CA GLU A 25 17.92 10.85 -2.18
C GLU A 25 19.00 9.83 -2.48
N LYS A 26 20.15 10.30 -3.00
CA LYS A 26 21.37 9.50 -3.10
C LYS A 26 22.15 9.64 -1.80
N LEU A 27 22.26 8.54 -1.07
CA LEU A 27 22.90 8.48 0.23
C LEU A 27 24.43 8.46 0.12
N PRO A 28 25.19 8.77 1.21
CA PRO A 28 26.66 8.74 1.22
C PRO A 28 27.27 7.37 0.87
N ASN A 29 26.52 6.28 1.13
CA ASN A 29 26.93 4.91 0.74
C ASN A 29 26.70 4.60 -0.74
N GLY A 30 26.27 5.57 -1.54
CA GLY A 30 26.01 5.45 -2.97
C GLY A 30 24.63 4.90 -3.33
N ARG A 31 23.84 4.42 -2.36
CA ARG A 31 22.49 3.90 -2.58
C ARG A 31 21.47 5.02 -2.74
N PHE A 32 20.38 4.71 -3.41
CA PHE A 32 19.21 5.58 -3.49
C PHE A 32 18.14 5.13 -2.49
N ALA A 33 17.46 6.09 -1.89
CA ALA A 33 16.33 5.84 -1.01
C ALA A 33 15.18 6.79 -1.30
N VAL A 34 13.96 6.30 -1.11
CA VAL A 34 12.77 7.15 -1.10
C VAL A 34 12.66 7.81 0.27
N THR A 35 12.49 9.13 0.27
CA THR A 35 12.20 9.91 1.49
C THR A 35 10.85 10.61 1.35
N LYS A 36 10.28 11.03 2.48
CA LYS A 36 8.98 11.72 2.50
C LYS A 36 9.05 13.02 1.72
N SER A 37 7.94 13.37 1.05
CA SER A 37 7.81 14.66 0.37
C SER A 37 7.66 15.83 1.35
N ALA A 38 7.84 17.05 0.88
CA ALA A 38 7.56 18.25 1.66
C ALA A 38 6.08 18.33 2.08
N SER A 39 5.17 17.91 1.22
CA SER A 39 3.73 17.84 1.50
C SER A 39 3.37 16.54 2.21
N LEU A 40 3.55 16.49 3.53
CA LEU A 40 3.29 15.28 4.34
C LEU A 40 1.86 14.73 4.21
N ASN A 41 0.87 15.61 4.00
CA ASN A 41 -0.53 15.20 3.82
C ASN A 41 -0.79 14.50 2.47
N LYS A 42 0.14 14.64 1.52
CA LYS A 42 0.07 14.04 0.17
C LYS A 42 1.19 13.04 -0.06
N ASP A 43 2.00 12.79 0.95
CA ASP A 43 3.14 11.88 0.84
C ASP A 43 2.74 10.51 0.29
N GLN A 44 3.45 10.09 -0.74
CA GLN A 44 3.23 8.83 -1.44
C GLN A 44 4.44 7.89 -1.31
N SER A 45 5.38 8.17 -0.41
CA SER A 45 6.56 7.32 -0.20
C SER A 45 6.19 5.87 0.11
N TYR A 46 5.04 5.65 0.77
CA TYR A 46 4.54 4.31 1.08
C TYR A 46 4.30 3.44 -0.17
N VAL A 47 3.76 3.99 -1.25
CA VAL A 47 3.47 3.20 -2.48
C VAL A 47 4.70 3.02 -3.38
N LEU A 48 5.80 3.69 -3.04
CA LEU A 48 7.07 3.64 -3.78
C LEU A 48 8.08 2.64 -3.17
N TYR A 49 7.65 1.87 -2.17
CA TYR A 49 8.52 0.97 -1.38
C TYR A 49 9.21 -0.12 -2.21
N ASN A 50 8.64 -0.50 -3.35
CA ASN A 50 9.14 -1.58 -4.19
C ASN A 50 10.11 -1.14 -5.29
N LEU A 51 10.41 0.17 -5.39
CA LEU A 51 11.36 0.65 -6.40
C LEU A 51 12.77 0.14 -6.11
N THR A 52 13.36 -0.50 -7.10
CA THR A 52 14.73 -1.02 -7.05
C THR A 52 15.77 0.10 -7.13
N GLN A 53 17.02 -0.18 -6.84
CA GLN A 53 18.12 0.78 -6.96
C GLN A 53 18.30 1.30 -8.39
N GLU A 54 18.11 0.42 -9.38
CA GLU A 54 18.14 0.80 -10.79
C GLU A 54 17.02 1.77 -11.12
N GLU A 55 15.77 1.43 -10.76
CA GLU A 55 14.61 2.28 -11.00
C GLU A 55 14.74 3.63 -10.31
N LEU A 56 15.20 3.66 -9.05
CA LEU A 56 15.42 4.89 -8.30
C LEU A 56 16.49 5.78 -8.96
N SER A 57 17.56 5.21 -9.50
CA SER A 57 18.63 5.96 -10.15
C SER A 57 18.20 6.64 -11.45
N HIS A 58 17.10 6.18 -12.07
CA HIS A 58 16.53 6.69 -13.32
C HIS A 58 15.16 7.35 -13.12
N THR A 59 14.76 7.67 -11.90
CA THR A 59 13.46 8.27 -11.60
C THR A 59 13.61 9.67 -11.02
N LEU A 60 12.74 10.59 -11.47
CA LEU A 60 12.63 11.95 -10.96
C LEU A 60 11.23 12.23 -10.45
N PHE A 61 11.12 12.88 -9.31
CA PHE A 61 9.88 13.42 -8.73
C PHE A 61 9.93 14.95 -8.68
N PRO A 62 9.64 15.65 -9.78
CA PRO A 62 9.84 17.11 -9.88
C PRO A 62 9.04 17.93 -8.88
N ILE A 63 7.96 17.37 -8.33
CA ILE A 63 7.07 18.06 -7.38
C ILE A 63 7.32 17.66 -5.91
N SER A 64 8.38 16.91 -5.63
CA SER A 64 8.71 16.39 -4.29
C SER A 64 8.83 17.45 -3.20
N THR A 65 9.27 18.66 -3.56
CA THR A 65 9.49 19.80 -2.65
C THR A 65 8.34 20.81 -2.64
N MET A 66 7.27 20.56 -3.40
CA MET A 66 6.17 21.50 -3.59
C MET A 66 4.93 21.09 -2.81
N GLU A 67 4.22 22.09 -2.27
CA GLU A 67 2.87 21.89 -1.76
C GLU A 67 1.85 21.78 -2.91
N LYS A 68 0.76 21.06 -2.67
CA LYS A 68 -0.27 20.80 -3.69
C LYS A 68 -0.83 22.10 -4.32
N ASP A 69 -1.04 23.14 -3.51
CA ASP A 69 -1.57 24.41 -4.00
C ASP A 69 -0.57 25.15 -4.87
N GLU A 70 0.72 24.98 -4.62
CA GLU A 70 1.78 25.51 -5.46
C GLU A 70 1.79 24.84 -6.83
N VAL A 71 1.70 23.51 -6.85
CA VAL A 71 1.59 22.73 -8.10
C VAL A 71 0.37 23.15 -8.91
N ARG A 72 -0.79 23.37 -8.26
CA ARG A 72 -2.00 23.90 -8.93
C ARG A 72 -1.77 25.27 -9.56
N LYS A 73 -1.18 26.21 -8.82
CA LYS A 73 -0.85 27.54 -9.35
C LYS A 73 0.11 27.49 -10.54
N ILE A 74 1.05 26.55 -10.55
CA ILE A 74 1.95 26.35 -11.69
C ILE A 74 1.15 25.81 -12.89
N ALA A 75 0.28 24.84 -12.69
CA ALA A 75 -0.58 24.26 -13.73
C ALA A 75 -1.53 25.33 -14.33
N GLU A 76 -2.12 26.20 -13.49
CA GLU A 76 -2.95 27.33 -13.93
C GLU A 76 -2.16 28.31 -14.80
N ARG A 77 -0.99 28.73 -14.34
CA ARG A 77 -0.12 29.64 -15.10
C ARG A 77 0.34 29.03 -16.42
N ALA A 78 0.50 27.72 -16.47
CA ALA A 78 0.83 26.97 -17.68
C ALA A 78 -0.38 26.71 -18.60
N GLY A 79 -1.59 27.15 -18.22
CA GLY A 79 -2.81 26.96 -19.00
C GLY A 79 -3.28 25.52 -19.09
N LEU A 80 -2.91 24.66 -18.14
CA LEU A 80 -3.28 23.26 -18.19
C LEU A 80 -4.76 23.08 -17.80
N PRO A 81 -5.59 22.44 -18.65
CA PRO A 81 -7.04 22.29 -18.39
C PRO A 81 -7.36 21.42 -17.17
N VAL A 82 -6.37 20.66 -16.68
CA VAL A 82 -6.51 19.78 -15.51
C VAL A 82 -6.13 20.43 -14.19
N ALA A 83 -5.74 21.72 -14.19
CA ALA A 83 -5.29 22.43 -12.98
C ALA A 83 -6.29 22.37 -11.83
N HIS A 84 -7.60 22.40 -12.14
CA HIS A 84 -8.69 22.34 -11.15
C HIS A 84 -9.31 20.95 -10.98
N LYS A 85 -8.80 19.94 -11.67
CA LYS A 85 -9.32 18.57 -11.54
C LYS A 85 -9.14 18.09 -10.10
N LYS A 86 -10.20 17.52 -9.52
CA LYS A 86 -10.14 16.86 -8.22
C LYS A 86 -9.17 15.68 -8.28
N ASP A 87 -8.52 15.39 -7.16
CA ASP A 87 -7.67 14.20 -7.04
C ASP A 87 -8.49 12.96 -7.36
N SER A 88 -7.89 12.05 -8.12
CA SER A 88 -8.51 10.73 -8.32
C SER A 88 -8.53 10.01 -6.97
N GLN A 89 -9.73 9.64 -6.51
CA GLN A 89 -9.93 8.93 -5.25
C GLN A 89 -9.83 7.42 -5.45
N ASP A 90 -9.97 6.96 -6.70
CA ASP A 90 -10.05 5.57 -7.09
C ASP A 90 -9.21 5.26 -8.33
N ILE A 91 -9.04 3.97 -8.62
CA ILE A 91 -8.35 3.50 -9.82
C ILE A 91 -9.22 3.83 -11.03
N CYS A 92 -8.70 4.65 -11.94
CA CYS A 92 -9.45 5.29 -13.04
C CYS A 92 -10.08 4.32 -14.06
N PHE A 93 -9.65 3.07 -14.12
CA PHE A 93 -10.21 2.05 -14.99
C PHE A 93 -11.22 1.12 -14.30
N ILE A 94 -11.47 1.29 -13.00
CA ILE A 94 -12.53 0.60 -12.27
C ILE A 94 -13.74 1.51 -12.20
N LYS A 95 -14.82 1.11 -12.87
CA LYS A 95 -16.05 1.89 -12.91
C LYS A 95 -16.74 1.82 -11.55
N ASP A 96 -17.20 2.98 -11.06
CA ASP A 96 -18.02 3.13 -9.86
C ASP A 96 -17.44 2.47 -8.59
N GLY A 97 -16.13 2.20 -8.54
CA GLY A 97 -15.47 1.53 -7.43
C GLY A 97 -15.84 0.05 -7.25
N ASP A 98 -16.43 -0.57 -8.28
CA ASP A 98 -16.79 -1.99 -8.26
C ASP A 98 -15.60 -2.89 -8.55
N TYR A 99 -14.72 -3.01 -7.55
CA TYR A 99 -13.53 -3.87 -7.61
C TYR A 99 -13.88 -5.35 -7.75
N ALA A 100 -15.00 -5.79 -7.19
CA ALA A 100 -15.39 -7.18 -7.22
C ALA A 100 -15.73 -7.61 -8.65
N SER A 101 -16.61 -6.88 -9.33
CA SER A 101 -16.92 -7.15 -10.74
C SER A 101 -15.68 -7.09 -11.62
N PHE A 102 -14.79 -6.11 -11.40
CA PHE A 102 -13.54 -6.02 -12.15
C PHE A 102 -12.66 -7.26 -11.96
N ILE A 103 -12.49 -7.72 -10.72
CA ILE A 103 -11.69 -8.93 -10.42
C ILE A 103 -12.32 -10.15 -11.08
N GLU A 104 -13.64 -10.32 -10.97
CA GLU A 104 -14.37 -11.45 -11.59
C GLU A 104 -14.24 -11.45 -13.11
N GLU A 105 -14.36 -10.30 -13.76
CA GLU A 105 -14.16 -10.17 -15.21
C GLU A 105 -12.74 -10.51 -15.64
N GLN A 106 -11.72 -10.04 -14.90
CA GLN A 106 -10.32 -10.27 -15.26
C GLN A 106 -9.85 -11.69 -14.99
N THR A 107 -10.36 -12.32 -13.94
CA THR A 107 -9.94 -13.68 -13.55
C THR A 107 -10.82 -14.78 -14.12
N GLY A 108 -12.05 -14.46 -14.54
CA GLY A 108 -13.07 -15.43 -14.91
C GLY A 108 -13.63 -16.23 -13.73
N VAL A 109 -13.19 -15.94 -12.51
CA VAL A 109 -13.60 -16.66 -11.28
C VAL A 109 -14.63 -15.82 -10.53
N LYS A 110 -15.83 -16.38 -10.33
CA LYS A 110 -16.88 -15.75 -9.52
C LYS A 110 -16.70 -16.07 -8.04
N SER A 111 -16.71 -15.04 -7.22
CA SER A 111 -16.68 -15.17 -5.76
C SER A 111 -18.11 -15.33 -5.23
N GLY A 112 -18.51 -16.58 -5.03
CA GLY A 112 -19.84 -16.89 -4.50
C GLY A 112 -20.02 -16.56 -3.01
N PRO A 113 -21.27 -16.55 -2.51
CA PRO A 113 -21.56 -16.30 -1.11
C PRO A 113 -20.92 -17.36 -0.20
N GLY A 114 -20.52 -16.91 1.00
CA GLY A 114 -19.92 -17.78 2.03
C GLY A 114 -20.38 -17.36 3.43
N ASP A 115 -19.68 -17.84 4.46
CA ASP A 115 -20.06 -17.61 5.84
C ASP A 115 -19.15 -16.58 6.54
N PHE A 116 -19.75 -15.65 7.28
CA PHE A 116 -19.07 -14.98 8.37
C PHE A 116 -18.99 -15.93 9.56
N VAL A 117 -17.79 -16.07 10.10
CA VAL A 117 -17.57 -16.89 11.30
C VAL A 117 -16.81 -16.10 12.37
N ASP A 118 -16.93 -16.47 13.63
CA ASP A 118 -16.07 -15.94 14.68
C ASP A 118 -14.71 -16.66 14.71
N SER A 119 -13.81 -16.25 15.61
CA SER A 119 -12.49 -16.86 15.80
C SER A 119 -12.54 -18.34 16.23
N LYS A 120 -13.69 -18.81 16.74
CA LYS A 120 -13.95 -20.19 17.14
C LYS A 120 -14.60 -21.03 16.04
N GLY A 121 -14.98 -20.42 14.92
CA GLY A 121 -15.63 -21.07 13.79
C GLY A 121 -17.16 -21.11 13.87
N ASN A 122 -17.79 -20.43 14.83
CA ASN A 122 -19.25 -20.33 14.89
C ASN A 122 -19.74 -19.41 13.76
N VAL A 123 -20.78 -19.84 13.05
CA VAL A 123 -21.38 -19.05 11.96
C VAL A 123 -22.14 -17.86 12.54
N LEU A 124 -21.81 -16.65 12.06
CA LEU A 124 -22.41 -15.39 12.45
C LEU A 124 -23.39 -14.85 11.40
N GLY A 125 -23.31 -15.33 10.16
CA GLY A 125 -24.13 -14.91 9.06
C GLY A 125 -23.52 -15.25 7.71
N ARG A 126 -24.03 -14.64 6.63
CA ARG A 126 -23.54 -14.91 5.27
C ARG A 126 -23.04 -13.64 4.59
N HIS A 127 -21.98 -13.79 3.80
CA HIS A 127 -21.42 -12.73 2.97
C HIS A 127 -21.67 -12.98 1.46
N ALA A 128 -21.59 -11.93 0.65
CA ALA A 128 -21.86 -11.99 -0.78
C ALA A 128 -20.71 -12.59 -1.61
N GLY A 129 -19.51 -12.60 -1.06
CA GLY A 129 -18.28 -13.12 -1.71
C GLY A 129 -17.05 -12.62 -0.97
N ILE A 130 -16.04 -13.47 -0.81
CA ILE A 130 -14.85 -13.15 0.01
C ILE A 130 -14.05 -11.96 -0.54
N ILE A 131 -14.11 -11.70 -1.85
CA ILE A 131 -13.42 -10.60 -2.52
C ILE A 131 -13.93 -9.20 -2.12
N HIS A 132 -15.09 -9.10 -1.48
CA HIS A 132 -15.65 -7.85 -0.98
C HIS A 132 -15.05 -7.42 0.37
N TYR A 133 -14.19 -8.24 0.97
CA TYR A 133 -13.72 -8.03 2.33
C TYR A 133 -12.20 -7.94 2.40
N THR A 134 -11.72 -7.11 3.34
CA THR A 134 -10.30 -6.91 3.58
C THR A 134 -10.02 -7.01 5.07
N VAL A 135 -8.91 -7.65 5.46
CA VAL A 135 -8.50 -7.74 6.87
C VAL A 135 -8.42 -6.34 7.48
N GLY A 136 -9.05 -6.15 8.64
CA GLY A 136 -9.21 -4.88 9.35
C GLY A 136 -10.43 -4.07 8.94
N GLN A 137 -11.24 -4.53 7.98
CA GLN A 137 -12.49 -3.88 7.62
C GLN A 137 -13.49 -3.99 8.78
N ARG A 138 -14.13 -2.85 9.11
CA ARG A 138 -15.19 -2.75 10.12
C ARG A 138 -16.55 -2.39 9.52
N LYS A 139 -16.56 -1.51 8.52
CA LYS A 139 -17.78 -1.03 7.87
C LYS A 139 -18.12 -1.86 6.65
N GLY A 140 -19.41 -1.87 6.25
CA GLY A 140 -19.84 -2.55 5.04
C GLY A 140 -19.91 -4.07 5.16
N LEU A 141 -19.99 -4.63 6.37
CA LEU A 141 -20.14 -6.08 6.58
C LEU A 141 -21.57 -6.56 6.27
N GLY A 142 -22.54 -5.66 6.15
CA GLY A 142 -23.92 -6.00 5.81
C GLY A 142 -24.73 -6.65 6.94
N ILE A 143 -24.15 -6.80 8.13
CA ILE A 143 -24.79 -7.42 9.31
C ILE A 143 -24.55 -6.54 10.54
N ALA A 144 -25.57 -6.42 11.39
CA ALA A 144 -25.48 -5.76 12.69
C ALA A 144 -25.16 -6.79 13.78
N PHE A 145 -24.02 -6.65 14.43
CA PHE A 145 -23.55 -7.60 15.45
C PHE A 145 -23.78 -7.11 16.90
N GLY A 146 -24.40 -5.93 17.09
CA GLY A 146 -24.59 -5.31 18.41
C GLY A 146 -23.29 -4.73 19.02
N GLU A 147 -22.14 -5.15 18.56
CA GLU A 147 -20.81 -4.68 18.94
C GLU A 147 -19.89 -4.52 17.71
N PRO A 148 -18.84 -3.70 17.79
CA PRO A 148 -17.91 -3.56 16.68
C PRO A 148 -17.20 -4.89 16.37
N ARG A 149 -17.30 -5.33 15.10
CA ARG A 149 -16.59 -6.49 14.58
C ARG A 149 -15.65 -6.06 13.45
N TYR A 150 -14.54 -6.74 13.32
CA TYR A 150 -13.51 -6.51 12.33
C TYR A 150 -13.21 -7.80 11.58
N VAL A 151 -12.92 -7.69 10.29
CA VAL A 151 -12.36 -8.83 9.55
C VAL A 151 -10.95 -9.09 10.08
N ILE A 152 -10.75 -10.21 10.74
CA ILE A 152 -9.44 -10.57 11.30
C ILE A 152 -8.67 -11.53 10.40
N ARG A 153 -9.36 -12.29 9.54
CA ARG A 153 -8.75 -13.21 8.59
C ARG A 153 -9.72 -13.55 7.46
N LEU A 154 -9.18 -13.84 6.28
CA LEU A 154 -9.88 -14.43 5.15
C LEU A 154 -9.45 -15.89 5.00
N ASP A 155 -10.37 -16.84 5.13
CA ASP A 155 -10.14 -18.27 4.92
C ASP A 155 -10.62 -18.63 3.51
N VAL A 156 -9.76 -18.39 2.52
CA VAL A 156 -10.12 -18.58 1.10
C VAL A 156 -10.52 -20.03 0.78
N PRO A 157 -9.80 -21.06 1.26
CA PRO A 157 -10.17 -22.45 1.00
C PRO A 157 -11.57 -22.83 1.49
N LYS A 158 -12.03 -22.21 2.59
CA LYS A 158 -13.37 -22.47 3.17
C LYS A 158 -14.41 -21.46 2.72
N ASN A 159 -14.02 -20.46 1.94
CA ASN A 159 -14.87 -19.31 1.60
C ASN A 159 -15.50 -18.67 2.85
N GLN A 160 -14.68 -18.41 3.87
CA GLN A 160 -15.10 -17.85 5.15
C GLN A 160 -14.40 -16.51 5.43
N VAL A 161 -15.15 -15.54 5.91
CA VAL A 161 -14.66 -14.28 6.45
C VAL A 161 -14.71 -14.36 7.97
N VAL A 162 -13.53 -14.41 8.61
CA VAL A 162 -13.42 -14.53 10.07
C VAL A 162 -13.50 -13.15 10.69
N LEU A 163 -14.48 -12.96 11.58
CA LEU A 163 -14.73 -11.72 12.30
C LEU A 163 -14.30 -11.85 13.75
N GLY A 164 -13.71 -10.80 14.28
CA GLY A 164 -13.27 -10.73 15.67
C GLY A 164 -13.36 -9.34 16.25
N THR A 165 -12.92 -9.21 17.49
CA THR A 165 -12.77 -7.95 18.19
C THR A 165 -11.54 -7.17 17.69
N LEU A 166 -11.37 -5.92 18.14
CA LEU A 166 -10.17 -5.15 17.85
C LEU A 166 -8.91 -5.83 18.41
N ASP A 167 -9.01 -6.39 19.62
CA ASP A 167 -7.89 -7.05 20.28
C ASP A 167 -7.44 -8.32 19.53
N GLU A 168 -8.40 -9.05 18.95
CA GLU A 168 -8.10 -10.22 18.08
C GLU A 168 -7.49 -9.82 16.73
N LEU A 169 -7.76 -8.60 16.26
CA LEU A 169 -7.16 -8.07 15.04
C LEU A 169 -5.72 -7.57 15.28
N MET A 170 -5.45 -7.00 16.44
CA MET A 170 -4.17 -6.38 16.72
C MET A 170 -3.09 -7.42 16.96
N THR A 171 -1.94 -7.23 16.34
CA THR A 171 -0.73 -8.01 16.59
C THR A 171 0.46 -7.08 16.80
N LYS A 172 1.33 -7.46 17.69
CA LYS A 172 2.62 -6.75 17.87
C LYS A 172 3.71 -7.31 16.96
N GLU A 173 3.55 -8.52 16.45
CA GLU A 173 4.54 -9.16 15.60
C GLU A 173 4.00 -9.26 14.16
N VAL A 174 4.82 -8.84 13.22
CA VAL A 174 4.55 -8.97 11.79
C VAL A 174 5.73 -9.67 11.14
N LEU A 175 5.43 -10.73 10.40
CA LEU A 175 6.40 -11.42 9.55
C LEU A 175 6.19 -10.98 8.10
N PHE A 176 7.27 -10.76 7.37
CA PHE A 176 7.23 -10.36 5.97
C PHE A 176 8.47 -10.86 5.22
N ASP A 177 8.32 -11.08 3.95
CA ASP A 177 9.31 -11.54 3.00
C ASP A 177 9.40 -10.58 1.80
N ASP A 178 10.08 -10.97 0.75
CA ASP A 178 10.26 -10.17 -0.48
C ASP A 178 10.75 -8.74 -0.19
N ILE A 179 11.81 -8.64 0.60
CA ILE A 179 12.26 -7.39 1.20
C ILE A 179 13.06 -6.57 0.20
N ASN A 180 12.61 -5.36 -0.09
CA ASN A 180 13.37 -4.39 -0.87
C ASN A 180 14.16 -3.44 0.03
N TYR A 181 15.46 -3.67 0.15
CA TYR A 181 16.37 -2.80 0.90
C TYR A 181 16.75 -1.56 0.08
N MET A 182 16.27 -0.37 0.49
CA MET A 182 16.64 0.88 -0.19
C MET A 182 17.89 1.53 0.40
N SER A 183 17.82 1.97 1.65
CA SER A 183 18.88 2.77 2.31
C SER A 183 20.10 1.93 2.73
N VAL A 184 19.92 0.65 2.95
CA VAL A 184 20.96 -0.30 3.34
C VAL A 184 20.98 -1.48 2.38
N SER A 185 22.05 -2.28 2.37
CA SER A 185 22.11 -3.51 1.57
C SER A 185 21.53 -4.72 2.31
N ASP A 186 21.52 -4.68 3.64
CA ASP A 186 21.06 -5.75 4.50
C ASP A 186 20.85 -5.24 5.93
N ILE A 187 20.15 -6.05 6.75
CA ILE A 187 19.98 -5.84 8.20
C ILE A 187 20.47 -7.10 8.90
N ASN A 188 21.66 -7.03 9.54
CA ASN A 188 22.34 -8.17 10.16
C ASN A 188 22.19 -8.20 11.68
N GLU A 189 21.62 -7.16 12.29
CA GLU A 189 21.36 -7.04 13.73
C GLU A 189 20.02 -6.35 13.98
N PRO A 190 19.40 -6.49 15.14
CA PRO A 190 18.14 -5.81 15.44
C PRO A 190 18.28 -4.30 15.34
N VAL A 191 17.38 -3.66 14.58
CA VAL A 191 17.40 -2.20 14.36
C VAL A 191 16.07 -1.58 14.76
N LYS A 192 16.12 -0.45 15.49
CA LYS A 192 14.93 0.33 15.84
C LYS A 192 14.57 1.27 14.68
N VAL A 193 13.33 1.19 14.26
CA VAL A 193 12.77 2.00 13.18
C VAL A 193 11.33 2.42 13.53
N THR A 194 10.71 3.19 12.66
CA THR A 194 9.25 3.31 12.63
C THR A 194 8.72 2.58 11.40
N GLY A 195 7.58 1.91 11.55
CA GLY A 195 6.95 1.17 10.48
C GLY A 195 5.45 1.41 10.41
N LYS A 196 4.86 1.16 9.26
CA LYS A 196 3.42 1.11 9.07
C LYS A 196 3.03 -0.01 8.13
N VAL A 197 1.95 -0.71 8.45
CA VAL A 197 1.48 -1.88 7.69
C VAL A 197 0.43 -1.53 6.63
N ARG A 198 -0.02 -0.26 6.57
CA ARG A 198 -1.01 0.23 5.60
C ARG A 198 -0.75 1.68 5.26
N TYR A 199 -1.17 2.10 4.08
CA TYR A 199 -1.06 3.50 3.65
C TYR A 199 -1.65 4.49 4.66
N SER A 200 -2.85 4.23 5.15
CA SER A 200 -3.55 5.10 6.11
C SER A 200 -3.13 4.95 7.57
N ALA A 201 -2.25 3.99 7.88
CA ALA A 201 -1.74 3.82 9.25
C ALA A 201 -0.74 4.92 9.60
N LYS A 202 -0.63 5.22 10.89
CA LYS A 202 0.46 6.05 11.42
C LYS A 202 1.74 5.23 11.50
N ASP A 203 2.87 5.90 11.40
CA ASP A 203 4.16 5.31 11.71
C ASP A 203 4.20 4.95 13.20
N VAL A 204 4.55 3.72 13.53
CA VAL A 204 4.65 3.20 14.92
C VAL A 204 6.07 2.70 15.14
N PRO A 205 6.71 3.02 16.29
CA PRO A 205 8.01 2.47 16.64
C PRO A 205 7.99 0.95 16.64
N CYS A 206 9.03 0.35 16.06
CA CYS A 206 9.20 -1.09 16.04
C CYS A 206 10.69 -1.46 15.98
N THR A 207 10.98 -2.71 16.32
CA THR A 207 12.30 -3.30 16.12
C THR A 207 12.20 -4.31 14.97
N LEU A 208 13.04 -4.12 13.95
CA LEU A 208 13.24 -5.11 12.90
C LEU A 208 14.32 -6.10 13.36
N TYR A 209 14.05 -7.39 13.19
CA TYR A 209 15.00 -8.45 13.41
C TYR A 209 15.50 -9.00 12.08
N PRO A 210 16.78 -9.38 11.97
CA PRO A 210 17.36 -9.92 10.75
C PRO A 210 16.49 -11.01 10.12
N ALA A 211 16.51 -11.08 8.78
CA ALA A 211 15.78 -12.11 8.07
C ALA A 211 16.36 -13.50 8.37
N LYS A 212 15.49 -14.47 8.60
CA LYS A 212 15.82 -15.88 8.67
C LYS A 212 15.03 -16.62 7.59
N ASP A 213 15.73 -17.38 6.77
CA ASP A 213 15.11 -18.08 5.63
C ASP A 213 14.31 -17.14 4.71
N GLY A 214 14.78 -15.90 4.51
CA GLY A 214 14.12 -14.88 3.70
C GLY A 214 12.98 -14.13 4.39
N VAL A 215 12.60 -14.51 5.62
CA VAL A 215 11.50 -13.89 6.37
C VAL A 215 12.06 -12.99 7.47
N MET A 216 11.67 -11.72 7.46
CA MET A 216 12.00 -10.73 8.49
C MET A 216 10.85 -10.59 9.48
N LYS A 217 11.18 -10.26 10.73
CA LYS A 217 10.21 -9.98 11.79
C LYS A 217 10.28 -8.52 12.23
N ALA A 218 9.13 -7.85 12.29
CA ALA A 218 8.96 -6.57 12.97
C ALA A 218 8.18 -6.77 14.27
N VAL A 219 8.67 -6.20 15.38
CA VAL A 219 7.98 -6.19 16.68
C VAL A 219 7.65 -4.74 17.01
N PHE A 220 6.35 -4.41 17.02
CA PHE A 220 5.82 -3.09 17.31
C PHE A 220 5.66 -2.85 18.80
N GLU A 221 5.83 -1.60 19.25
CA GLU A 221 5.68 -1.17 20.64
C GLU A 221 4.21 -1.16 21.13
#